data_2c74308a14015b6d047f241c295baf9e
#
_entry.id   2c74308a14015b6d047f241c295baf9e
#
_cell.length_a   1.000
_cell.length_b   1.000
_cell.length_c   1.000
_cell.angle_alpha   90.00
_cell.angle_beta   90.00
_cell.angle_gamma   90.00
#
_symmetry.space_group_name_H-M   'P 1'
#
loop_
_entity.id
_entity.type
_entity.pdbx_description
1 polymer ?
#
loop_
_entity_poly.entity_id
_entity_poly.type
_entity_poly.pdbx_seq_one_letter_code
_entity_poly.pdbx_strand_id
1 'polypeptide(L)'
;MLLCTTRIRPHRPRATGEIIEINKDLIAASSTPIVLAILADEDSYGYAILQRVRDLSGGRMEWTDGMLYPVLHRLERLGLVEARWEVARSGRRRKYYGITPRGRVQLDEEHRQWQAVDETLRGIWHALSLPAPASPVASTATLPQGA
;
A
#
# COMPACT_ATOMS: atom_id res chain seq x y z
N MET A 1 -47.88 -12.66 -15.49
CA MET A 1 -46.47 -13.11 -15.60
C MET A 1 -45.60 -11.90 -15.88
N LEU A 2 -44.94 -11.38 -14.85
CA LEU A 2 -44.02 -10.26 -14.98
C LEU A 2 -42.61 -10.84 -15.15
N LEU A 3 -42.04 -10.73 -16.34
CA LEU A 3 -40.64 -11.01 -16.62
C LEU A 3 -39.82 -9.86 -16.08
N CYS A 4 -39.14 -10.07 -14.95
CA CYS A 4 -38.11 -9.18 -14.48
C CYS A 4 -36.89 -9.27 -15.43
N THR A 5 -36.85 -8.36 -16.38
CA THR A 5 -35.67 -8.16 -17.20
C THR A 5 -34.67 -7.38 -16.36
N THR A 6 -33.76 -8.09 -15.66
CA THR A 6 -32.63 -7.47 -15.04
C THR A 6 -31.72 -6.91 -16.15
N ARG A 7 -31.82 -5.61 -16.40
CA ARG A 7 -30.87 -4.90 -17.25
C ARG A 7 -29.50 -4.95 -16.60
N ILE A 8 -28.69 -5.85 -17.08
CA ILE A 8 -27.25 -5.79 -16.86
C ILE A 8 -26.77 -4.50 -17.52
N ARG A 9 -26.41 -3.50 -16.73
CA ARG A 9 -25.77 -2.28 -17.25
C ARG A 9 -24.44 -2.69 -17.86
N PRO A 10 -24.18 -2.34 -19.12
CA PRO A 10 -22.88 -2.59 -19.72
C PRO A 10 -21.83 -1.83 -18.90
N HIS A 11 -20.82 -2.55 -18.42
CA HIS A 11 -19.66 -1.98 -17.77
C HIS A 11 -18.98 -1.05 -18.79
N ARG A 12 -19.02 0.25 -18.55
CA ARG A 12 -18.25 1.22 -19.35
C ARG A 12 -16.77 0.87 -19.21
N PRO A 13 -16.03 0.70 -20.31
CA PRO A 13 -14.56 0.61 -20.23
C PRO A 13 -14.05 1.90 -19.61
N ARG A 14 -13.35 1.79 -18.47
CA ARG A 14 -12.73 2.93 -17.82
C ARG A 14 -11.63 3.46 -18.71
N ALA A 15 -11.64 4.79 -18.92
CA ALA A 15 -10.67 5.48 -19.74
C ALA A 15 -9.23 5.24 -19.22
N THR A 16 -8.32 5.00 -20.15
CA THR A 16 -6.88 4.86 -19.93
C THR A 16 -6.35 6.04 -19.13
N GLY A 17 -5.86 5.83 -17.91
CA GLY A 17 -5.30 6.87 -17.06
C GLY A 17 -6.01 7.09 -15.71
N GLU A 18 -7.08 6.36 -15.42
CA GLU A 18 -7.77 6.47 -14.13
C GLU A 18 -6.91 5.85 -13.02
N ILE A 19 -6.56 6.67 -12.01
CA ILE A 19 -5.91 6.19 -10.79
C ILE A 19 -6.92 5.30 -10.07
N ILE A 20 -6.62 4.02 -9.96
CA ILE A 20 -7.46 3.08 -9.20
C ILE A 20 -7.24 3.36 -7.72
N GLU A 21 -8.28 3.85 -7.07
CA GLU A 21 -8.29 3.99 -5.62
C GLU A 21 -8.42 2.61 -4.97
N ILE A 22 -7.53 2.31 -4.03
CA ILE A 22 -7.52 1.03 -3.34
C ILE A 22 -8.59 1.04 -2.24
N ASN A 23 -9.38 -0.04 -2.18
CA ASN A 23 -10.43 -0.20 -1.18
C ASN A 23 -9.86 -0.16 0.25
N LYS A 24 -10.62 0.44 1.18
CA LYS A 24 -10.22 0.59 2.60
C LYS A 24 -9.90 -0.72 3.30
N ASP A 25 -10.59 -1.81 2.96
CA ASP A 25 -10.33 -3.12 3.56
C ASP A 25 -8.98 -3.68 3.11
N LEU A 26 -8.61 -3.48 1.85
CA LEU A 26 -7.29 -3.84 1.33
C LEU A 26 -6.18 -2.97 1.94
N ILE A 27 -6.44 -1.68 2.12
CA ILE A 27 -5.53 -0.78 2.82
C ILE A 27 -5.31 -1.24 4.27
N ALA A 28 -6.38 -1.55 4.98
CA ALA A 28 -6.30 -2.04 6.36
C ALA A 28 -5.52 -3.36 6.45
N ALA A 29 -5.79 -4.31 5.57
CA ALA A 29 -5.08 -5.59 5.52
C ALA A 29 -3.59 -5.44 5.21
N SER A 30 -3.22 -4.48 4.35
CA SER A 30 -1.83 -4.22 3.95
C SER A 30 -1.08 -3.25 4.87
N SER A 31 -1.71 -2.74 5.90
CA SER A 31 -1.12 -1.69 6.75
C SER A 31 0.15 -2.14 7.49
N THR A 32 0.15 -3.36 8.01
CA THR A 32 1.33 -3.92 8.72
C THR A 32 2.56 -4.01 7.82
N PRO A 33 2.51 -4.70 6.66
CA PRO A 33 3.69 -4.80 5.81
C PRO A 33 4.14 -3.45 5.26
N ILE A 34 3.23 -2.53 4.99
CA ILE A 34 3.58 -1.19 4.50
C ILE A 34 4.36 -0.40 5.55
N VAL A 35 3.88 -0.35 6.80
CA VAL A 35 4.56 0.38 7.89
C VAL A 35 5.92 -0.26 8.19
N LEU A 36 5.97 -1.59 8.30
CA LEU A 36 7.23 -2.29 8.55
C LEU A 36 8.24 -2.07 7.42
N ALA A 37 7.82 -2.06 6.16
CA ALA A 37 8.71 -1.81 5.02
C ALA A 37 9.28 -0.38 5.04
N ILE A 38 8.45 0.63 5.35
CA ILE A 38 8.90 2.02 5.46
C ILE A 38 9.93 2.17 6.59
N LEU A 39 9.68 1.54 7.75
CA LEU A 39 10.58 1.60 8.90
C LEU A 39 11.82 0.71 8.74
N ALA A 40 11.79 -0.28 7.85
CA ALA A 40 12.97 -1.07 7.50
C ALA A 40 13.98 -0.28 6.65
N ASP A 41 13.48 0.69 5.89
CA ASP A 41 14.31 1.62 5.11
C ASP A 41 14.98 2.66 6.03
N GLU A 42 14.20 3.35 6.84
CA GLU A 42 14.71 4.28 7.86
C GLU A 42 13.69 4.52 8.98
N ASP A 43 14.20 4.87 10.15
CA ASP A 43 13.36 5.30 11.26
C ASP A 43 12.61 6.58 10.89
N SER A 44 11.36 6.68 11.30
CA SER A 44 10.50 7.76 10.85
C SER A 44 9.44 8.14 11.88
N TYR A 45 8.84 9.32 11.74
CA TYR A 45 7.75 9.80 12.57
C TYR A 45 6.43 9.81 11.79
N GLY A 46 5.30 9.88 12.51
CA GLY A 46 3.97 9.67 11.93
C GLY A 46 3.69 10.45 10.65
N TYR A 47 3.94 11.76 10.65
CA TYR A 47 3.70 12.58 9.45
C TYR A 47 4.57 12.14 8.25
N ALA A 48 5.85 11.83 8.48
CA ALA A 48 6.73 11.37 7.41
C ALA A 48 6.31 10.00 6.87
N ILE A 49 5.81 9.12 7.72
CA ILE A 49 5.25 7.82 7.28
C ILE A 49 4.05 8.05 6.36
N LEU A 50 3.13 8.94 6.73
CA LEU A 50 1.96 9.27 5.89
C LEU A 50 2.37 9.80 4.52
N GLN A 51 3.36 10.70 4.46
CA GLN A 51 3.89 11.22 3.20
C GLN A 51 4.54 10.10 2.36
N ARG A 52 5.33 9.22 2.99
CA ARG A 52 5.96 8.08 2.30
C ARG A 52 4.92 7.12 1.71
N VAL A 53 3.86 6.81 2.44
CA VAL A 53 2.75 5.97 1.92
C VAL A 53 2.14 6.60 0.67
N ARG A 54 1.85 7.89 0.72
CA ARG A 54 1.29 8.62 -0.41
C ARG A 54 2.22 8.61 -1.61
N ASP A 55 3.49 8.95 -1.41
CA ASP A 55 4.48 9.07 -2.48
C ASP A 55 4.79 7.70 -3.10
N LEU A 56 5.07 6.68 -2.29
CA LEU A 56 5.39 5.33 -2.77
C LEU A 56 4.20 4.63 -3.44
N SER A 57 2.97 4.97 -3.04
CA SER A 57 1.76 4.43 -3.70
C SER A 57 1.36 5.21 -4.96
N GLY A 58 2.09 6.27 -5.32
CA GLY A 58 1.70 7.15 -6.42
C GLY A 58 0.36 7.84 -6.19
N GLY A 59 0.03 8.17 -4.93
CA GLY A 59 -1.23 8.79 -4.53
C GLY A 59 -2.43 7.83 -4.45
N ARG A 60 -2.23 6.53 -4.66
CA ARG A 60 -3.31 5.52 -4.58
C ARG A 60 -3.77 5.21 -3.16
N MET A 61 -2.92 5.49 -2.18
CA MET A 61 -3.21 5.32 -0.76
C MET A 61 -3.02 6.64 -0.04
N GLU A 62 -4.11 7.17 0.48
CA GLU A 62 -4.08 8.31 1.38
C GLU A 62 -4.50 7.86 2.77
N TRP A 63 -3.53 7.86 3.68
CA TRP A 63 -3.76 7.51 5.07
C TRP A 63 -3.93 8.77 5.91
N THR A 64 -4.72 8.64 6.95
CA THR A 64 -4.89 9.66 7.99
C THR A 64 -4.19 9.24 9.28
N ASP A 65 -4.00 10.19 10.18
CA ASP A 65 -3.50 9.91 11.53
C ASP A 65 -4.35 8.84 12.23
N GLY A 66 -5.66 8.92 12.07
CA GLY A 66 -6.62 7.95 12.63
C GLY A 66 -6.46 6.52 12.10
N MET A 67 -5.86 6.34 10.93
CA MET A 67 -5.52 5.02 10.37
C MET A 67 -4.14 4.55 10.82
N LEU A 68 -3.16 5.45 10.86
CA LEU A 68 -1.77 5.11 11.11
C LEU A 68 -1.49 4.80 12.58
N TYR A 69 -1.92 5.66 13.51
CA TYR A 69 -1.55 5.52 14.92
C TYR A 69 -2.03 4.21 15.56
N PRO A 70 -3.25 3.71 15.31
CA PRO A 70 -3.65 2.38 15.80
C PRO A 70 -2.74 1.24 15.31
N VAL A 71 -2.24 1.34 14.07
CA VAL A 71 -1.29 0.37 13.52
C VAL A 71 0.05 0.46 14.26
N LEU A 72 0.61 1.65 14.41
CA LEU A 72 1.86 1.86 15.13
C LEU A 72 1.79 1.37 16.57
N HIS A 73 0.71 1.68 17.29
CA HIS A 73 0.51 1.22 18.67
C HIS A 73 0.41 -0.31 18.76
N ARG A 74 -0.25 -0.94 17.80
CA ARG A 74 -0.32 -2.41 17.74
C ARG A 74 1.05 -3.03 17.49
N LEU A 75 1.80 -2.49 16.53
CA LEU A 75 3.14 -2.99 16.21
C LEU A 75 4.13 -2.79 17.36
N GLU A 76 4.05 -1.67 18.07
CA GLU A 76 4.84 -1.39 19.27
C GLU A 76 4.50 -2.40 20.39
N ARG A 77 3.22 -2.63 20.64
CA ARG A 77 2.77 -3.62 21.64
C ARG A 77 3.21 -5.04 21.30
N LEU A 78 3.29 -5.40 20.03
CA LEU A 78 3.78 -6.70 19.56
C LEU A 78 5.31 -6.80 19.52
N GLY A 79 6.02 -5.72 19.83
CA GLY A 79 7.49 -5.68 19.82
C GLY A 79 8.09 -5.68 18.41
N LEU A 80 7.33 -5.30 17.40
CA LEU A 80 7.77 -5.25 15.99
C LEU A 80 8.38 -3.89 15.63
N VAL A 81 7.99 -2.86 16.35
CA VAL A 81 8.57 -1.52 16.27
C VAL A 81 8.82 -1.00 17.68
N GLU A 82 9.75 -0.08 17.79
CA GLU A 82 10.05 0.66 19.01
C GLU A 82 9.95 2.15 18.77
N ALA A 83 9.55 2.88 19.79
CA ALA A 83 9.38 4.31 19.71
C ALA A 83 10.40 5.04 20.60
N ARG A 84 10.87 6.18 20.13
CA ARG A 84 11.73 7.07 20.89
C ARG A 84 11.36 8.53 20.62
N TRP A 85 11.57 9.37 21.60
CA TRP A 85 11.39 10.79 21.46
C TRP A 85 12.71 11.46 21.06
N GLU A 86 12.63 12.28 20.01
CA GLU A 86 13.76 13.11 19.59
C GLU A 86 13.34 14.58 19.54
N VAL A 87 14.31 15.47 19.79
CA VAL A 87 14.13 16.92 19.67
C VAL A 87 14.70 17.34 18.32
N ALA A 88 13.85 17.84 17.43
CA ALA A 88 14.29 18.42 16.16
C ALA A 88 15.08 19.71 16.40
N ARG A 89 15.86 20.16 15.40
CA ARG A 89 16.63 21.43 15.46
C ARG A 89 15.74 22.64 15.75
N SER A 90 14.45 22.58 15.39
CA SER A 90 13.45 23.59 15.71
C SER A 90 13.00 23.61 17.17
N GLY A 91 13.52 22.71 18.04
CA GLY A 91 13.07 22.53 19.42
C GLY A 91 11.80 21.70 19.58
N ARG A 92 11.18 21.26 18.48
CA ARG A 92 9.95 20.45 18.51
C ARG A 92 10.28 18.99 18.81
N ARG A 93 9.60 18.42 19.80
CA ARG A 93 9.69 16.99 20.09
C ARG A 93 8.90 16.19 19.08
N ARG A 94 9.52 15.12 18.56
CA ARG A 94 8.89 14.18 17.65
C ARG A 94 9.09 12.75 18.14
N LYS A 95 8.04 11.94 18.04
CA LYS A 95 8.12 10.51 18.33
C LYS A 95 8.53 9.78 17.08
N TYR A 96 9.73 9.21 17.08
CA TYR A 96 10.26 8.38 16.02
C TYR A 96 9.97 6.91 16.30
N TYR A 97 9.69 6.18 15.25
CA TYR A 97 9.51 4.75 15.26
C TYR A 97 10.60 4.08 14.45
N GLY A 98 11.13 2.97 14.95
CA GLY A 98 12.12 2.13 14.28
C GLY A 98 11.67 0.68 14.28
N ILE A 99 12.05 -0.06 13.25
CA ILE A 99 11.77 -1.49 13.18
C ILE A 99 12.73 -2.26 14.10
N THR A 100 12.22 -3.25 14.83
CA THR A 100 13.03 -4.16 15.65
C THR A 100 13.52 -5.35 14.82
N PRO A 101 14.51 -6.13 15.30
CA PRO A 101 14.88 -7.39 14.66
C PRO A 101 13.72 -8.34 14.47
N ARG A 102 12.81 -8.39 15.44
CA ARG A 102 11.55 -9.16 15.36
C ARG A 102 10.63 -8.60 14.29
N GLY A 103 10.59 -7.28 14.14
CA GLY A 103 9.81 -6.61 13.08
C GLY A 103 10.34 -6.95 11.69
N ARG A 104 11.64 -7.09 11.52
CA ARG A 104 12.24 -7.51 10.24
C ARG A 104 11.86 -8.94 9.85
N VAL A 105 11.86 -9.86 10.81
CA VAL A 105 11.39 -11.24 10.60
C VAL A 105 9.92 -11.25 10.20
N GLN A 106 9.09 -10.45 10.87
CA GLN A 106 7.68 -10.32 10.53
C GLN A 106 7.48 -9.72 9.13
N LEU A 107 8.27 -8.74 8.74
CA LEU A 107 8.22 -8.16 7.40
C LEU A 107 8.51 -9.20 6.31
N ASP A 108 9.52 -10.02 6.49
CA ASP A 108 9.85 -11.10 5.56
C ASP A 108 8.70 -12.12 5.43
N GLU A 109 8.05 -12.44 6.53
CA GLU A 109 6.87 -13.33 6.53
C GLU A 109 5.67 -12.68 5.82
N GLU A 110 5.38 -11.42 6.11
CA GLU A 110 4.32 -10.66 5.43
C GLU A 110 4.57 -10.60 3.91
N HIS A 111 5.82 -10.36 3.51
CA HIS A 111 6.17 -10.33 2.09
C HIS A 111 5.87 -11.67 1.41
N ARG A 112 6.27 -12.79 2.02
CA ARG A 112 5.98 -14.13 1.47
C ARG A 112 4.49 -14.40 1.37
N GLN A 113 3.72 -14.03 2.39
CA GLN A 113 2.27 -14.24 2.40
C GLN A 113 1.56 -13.41 1.32
N TRP A 114 1.92 -12.14 1.18
CA TRP A 114 1.34 -11.29 0.14
C TRP A 114 1.71 -11.75 -1.26
N GLN A 115 2.93 -12.22 -1.46
CA GLN A 115 3.34 -12.84 -2.73
C GLN A 115 2.50 -14.08 -3.04
N ALA A 116 2.27 -14.94 -2.06
CA ALA A 116 1.42 -16.12 -2.22
C ALA A 116 -0.04 -15.76 -2.55
N VAL A 117 -0.58 -14.71 -1.96
CA VAL A 117 -1.92 -14.19 -2.27
C VAL A 117 -1.97 -13.69 -3.73
N ASP A 118 -1.01 -12.89 -4.15
CA ASP A 118 -0.94 -12.37 -5.54
C ASP A 118 -0.86 -13.50 -6.56
N GLU A 119 0.02 -14.47 -6.34
CA GLU A 119 0.17 -15.65 -7.21
C GLU A 119 -1.12 -16.48 -7.28
N THR A 120 -1.79 -16.69 -6.14
CA THR A 120 -3.05 -17.41 -6.05
C THR A 120 -4.16 -16.71 -6.84
N LEU A 121 -4.31 -15.41 -6.66
CA LEU A 121 -5.31 -14.62 -7.39
C LEU A 121 -5.07 -14.66 -8.90
N ARG A 122 -3.82 -14.50 -9.33
CA ARG A 122 -3.44 -14.60 -10.76
C ARG A 122 -3.76 -15.98 -11.32
N GLY A 123 -3.45 -17.03 -10.57
CA GLY A 123 -3.74 -18.41 -10.96
C GLY A 123 -5.25 -18.66 -11.13
N ILE A 124 -6.06 -18.20 -10.19
CA ILE A 124 -7.52 -18.32 -10.24
C ILE A 124 -8.08 -17.57 -11.45
N TRP A 125 -7.66 -16.33 -11.65
CA TRP A 125 -8.14 -15.54 -12.79
C TRP A 125 -7.76 -16.17 -14.13
N HIS A 126 -6.55 -16.68 -14.23
CA HIS A 126 -6.11 -17.40 -15.42
C HIS A 126 -6.95 -18.66 -15.67
N ALA A 127 -7.18 -19.49 -14.64
CA ALA A 127 -7.98 -20.72 -14.73
C ALA A 127 -9.44 -20.44 -15.12
N LEU A 128 -9.99 -19.31 -14.70
CA LEU A 128 -11.35 -18.90 -15.04
C LEU A 128 -11.43 -18.08 -16.34
N SER A 129 -10.32 -17.93 -17.06
CA SER A 129 -10.21 -17.12 -18.29
C SER A 129 -10.69 -15.66 -18.11
N LEU A 130 -10.49 -15.12 -16.93
CA LEU A 130 -10.78 -13.71 -16.69
C LEU A 130 -9.67 -12.83 -17.30
N PRO A 131 -10.03 -11.73 -17.98
CA PRO A 131 -9.02 -10.84 -18.54
C PRO A 131 -8.13 -10.27 -17.43
N ALA A 132 -6.82 -10.31 -17.65
CA ALA A 132 -5.90 -9.61 -16.78
C ALA A 132 -6.20 -8.10 -16.81
N PRO A 133 -6.08 -7.40 -15.66
CA PRO A 133 -6.19 -5.95 -15.67
C PRO A 133 -5.10 -5.39 -16.59
N ALA A 134 -5.48 -4.43 -17.45
CA ALA A 134 -4.54 -3.80 -18.35
C ALA A 134 -3.39 -3.21 -17.52
N SER A 135 -2.17 -3.70 -17.78
CA SER A 135 -0.98 -3.10 -17.18
C SER A 135 -0.86 -1.66 -17.69
N PRO A 136 -0.56 -0.69 -16.83
CA PRO A 136 -0.25 0.64 -17.32
C PRO A 136 0.96 0.51 -18.25
N VAL A 137 0.75 0.78 -19.53
CA VAL A 137 1.86 0.84 -20.51
C VAL A 137 2.84 1.87 -19.99
N ALA A 138 4.05 1.41 -19.61
CA ALA A 138 5.16 2.32 -19.41
C ALA A 138 5.35 3.08 -20.73
N SER A 139 4.99 4.35 -20.73
CA SER A 139 5.25 5.23 -21.85
C SER A 139 6.77 5.37 -21.96
N THR A 140 7.35 4.60 -22.86
CA THR A 140 8.74 4.81 -23.27
C THR A 140 8.76 6.14 -24.00
N ALA A 141 9.08 7.20 -23.28
CA ALA A 141 9.39 8.47 -23.89
C ALA A 141 10.69 8.25 -24.71
N THR A 142 10.53 8.03 -25.99
CA THR A 142 11.63 8.10 -26.95
C THR A 142 12.10 9.54 -26.94
N LEU A 143 13.27 9.78 -26.35
CA LEU A 143 13.97 11.06 -26.49
C LEU A 143 14.35 11.21 -27.97
N PRO A 144 13.99 12.33 -28.64
CA PRO A 144 14.51 12.59 -29.95
C PRO A 144 16.02 12.84 -29.81
N GLN A 145 16.81 12.00 -30.42
CA GLN A 145 18.21 12.32 -30.62
C GLN A 145 18.26 13.45 -31.67
N GLY A 146 18.42 14.66 -31.19
CA GLY A 146 18.76 15.77 -32.01
C GLY A 146 20.18 15.59 -32.56
N ALA A 147 20.29 15.72 -33.84
CA ALA A 147 21.58 15.78 -34.53
C ALA A 147 22.38 17.00 -34.08
#